data_0b2f949b71a542f4e1e29364fa752da9
#
_entry.id   0b2f949b71a542f4e1e29364fa752da9
#
_cell.length_a   1.000
_cell.length_b   1.000
_cell.length_c   1.000
_cell.angle_alpha   90.00
_cell.angle_beta   90.00
_cell.angle_gamma   90.00
#
_symmetry.space_group_name_H-M   'P 1'
#
loop_
_entity.id
_entity.type
_entity.pdbx_description
1 polymer ?
#
loop_
_entity_poly.entity_id
_entity_poly.type
_entity_poly.pdbx_seq_one_letter_code
_entity_poly.pdbx_strand_id
1 'polypeptide(L)'
;GEGSAADGEMIFSDHCASCHGEFAEGVDNWPALAGGEGTLTHDRPVKTVGSYWPHLSTVWDYVHRSMPFGSAQTLDADQTYAIVAYILYSNGIVDQDFVLNRDNFDSVVMPNADGFVVDDRETTELPKFTGQPCMENCKESVEITKRAANLDVTPGGSEDADNPDAPKMD
;
A
#
# COMPACT_ATOMS: atom_id res chain seq x y z
N GLY A 1 -18.18 -1.58 19.20
CA GLY A 1 -17.60 -0.25 19.24
C GLY A 1 -18.20 0.65 18.20
N GLU A 2 -18.04 1.94 18.39
CA GLU A 2 -18.42 3.00 17.47
C GLU A 2 -17.49 4.20 17.62
N GLY A 3 -17.32 5.02 16.57
CA GLY A 3 -16.52 6.23 16.63
C GLY A 3 -16.86 7.19 15.50
N SER A 4 -16.90 8.49 15.82
CA SER A 4 -17.15 9.55 14.85
C SER A 4 -15.85 9.98 14.15
N ALA A 5 -15.96 10.54 12.93
CA ALA A 5 -14.82 11.13 12.25
C ALA A 5 -14.26 12.33 13.03
N ALA A 6 -15.11 13.10 13.70
CA ALA A 6 -14.70 14.24 14.52
C ALA A 6 -13.90 13.81 15.77
N ASP A 7 -14.31 12.75 16.47
CA ASP A 7 -13.53 12.18 17.58
C ASP A 7 -12.22 11.57 17.06
N GLY A 8 -12.30 10.94 15.88
CA GLY A 8 -11.16 10.36 15.20
C GLY A 8 -10.07 11.36 14.85
N GLU A 9 -10.42 12.58 14.48
CA GLU A 9 -9.46 13.67 14.19
C GLU A 9 -8.58 13.95 15.41
N MET A 10 -9.18 14.08 16.59
CA MET A 10 -8.42 14.32 17.83
C MET A 10 -7.51 13.16 18.18
N ILE A 11 -8.01 11.92 18.11
CA ILE A 11 -7.24 10.73 18.43
C ILE A 11 -6.12 10.52 17.40
N PHE A 12 -6.40 10.81 16.13
CA PHE A 12 -5.43 10.72 15.04
C PHE A 12 -4.29 11.73 15.21
N SER A 13 -4.60 12.97 15.58
CA SER A 13 -3.61 14.01 15.89
C SER A 13 -2.66 13.55 17.01
N ASP A 14 -3.18 12.94 18.07
CA ASP A 14 -2.39 12.51 19.22
C ASP A 14 -1.51 11.27 18.93
N HIS A 15 -1.97 10.33 18.10
CA HIS A 15 -1.35 9.01 17.95
C HIS A 15 -0.76 8.72 16.57
N CYS A 16 -1.18 9.43 15.52
CA CYS A 16 -0.90 9.07 14.13
C CYS A 16 -0.22 10.20 13.35
N ALA A 17 -0.57 11.47 13.63
CA ALA A 17 -0.17 12.61 12.83
C ALA A 17 1.35 12.84 12.80
N SER A 18 2.08 12.45 13.83
CA SER A 18 3.54 12.56 13.86
C SER A 18 4.24 11.84 12.69
N CYS A 19 3.59 10.79 12.16
CA CYS A 19 4.06 10.03 11.00
C CYS A 19 3.20 10.29 9.76
N HIS A 20 1.89 10.32 9.92
CA HIS A 20 0.96 10.36 8.78
C HIS A 20 0.50 11.77 8.38
N GLY A 21 0.92 12.82 9.10
CA GLY A 21 0.45 14.21 8.91
C GLY A 21 -0.94 14.44 9.49
N GLU A 22 -1.29 15.69 9.78
CA GLU A 22 -2.57 16.05 10.40
C GLU A 22 -3.78 15.71 9.50
N PHE A 23 -3.59 15.75 8.19
CA PHE A 23 -4.62 15.43 7.19
C PHE A 23 -4.38 14.06 6.51
N ALA A 24 -3.60 13.20 7.17
CA ALA A 24 -3.22 11.88 6.63
C ALA A 24 -2.43 11.93 5.31
N GLU A 25 -1.74 13.03 5.04
CA GLU A 25 -0.95 13.29 3.82
C GLU A 25 0.43 12.62 3.83
N GLY A 26 0.86 12.08 4.99
CA GLY A 26 2.20 11.51 5.20
C GLY A 26 3.26 12.56 5.53
N VAL A 27 4.30 12.15 6.26
CA VAL A 27 5.44 13.01 6.63
C VAL A 27 6.74 12.31 6.22
N ASP A 28 7.57 13.00 5.45
CA ASP A 28 8.86 12.49 4.96
C ASP A 28 8.73 11.13 4.23
N ASN A 29 9.27 10.06 4.83
CA ASN A 29 9.21 8.70 4.30
C ASN A 29 8.00 7.88 4.82
N TRP A 30 7.18 8.45 5.69
CA TRP A 30 5.98 7.79 6.19
C TRP A 30 4.84 7.89 5.19
N PRO A 31 4.06 6.81 5.02
CA PRO A 31 3.08 6.75 3.95
C PRO A 31 1.90 7.70 4.20
N ALA A 32 1.45 8.34 3.13
CA ALA A 32 0.15 8.99 3.09
C ALA A 32 -0.96 7.94 3.23
N LEU A 33 -2.01 8.28 3.97
CA LEU A 33 -3.23 7.47 4.12
C LEU A 33 -4.40 8.06 3.34
N ALA A 34 -4.29 9.33 2.93
CA ALA A 34 -5.30 10.02 2.14
C ALA A 34 -4.72 10.55 0.82
N GLY A 35 -5.61 10.79 -0.15
CA GLY A 35 -5.28 11.26 -1.48
C GLY A 35 -4.97 10.14 -2.47
N GLY A 36 -4.42 10.49 -3.63
CA GLY A 36 -4.08 9.54 -4.69
C GLY A 36 -5.25 9.09 -5.55
N GLU A 37 -6.42 9.70 -5.44
CA GLU A 37 -7.57 9.40 -6.29
C GLU A 37 -7.22 9.56 -7.77
N GLY A 38 -7.64 8.59 -8.60
CA GLY A 38 -7.40 8.57 -10.04
C GLY A 38 -5.97 8.30 -10.47
N THR A 39 -5.02 8.13 -9.53
CA THR A 39 -3.59 7.95 -9.88
C THR A 39 -3.17 6.51 -10.16
N LEU A 40 -4.04 5.50 -9.94
CA LEU A 40 -3.65 4.08 -10.02
C LEU A 40 -3.17 3.65 -11.43
N THR A 41 -3.53 4.40 -12.48
CA THR A 41 -3.10 4.16 -13.86
C THR A 41 -1.87 4.98 -14.28
N HIS A 42 -1.32 5.79 -13.38
CA HIS A 42 -0.13 6.60 -13.66
C HIS A 42 1.16 5.77 -13.45
N ASP A 43 2.26 6.20 -14.04
CA ASP A 43 3.58 5.56 -13.88
C ASP A 43 4.02 5.50 -12.41
N ARG A 44 3.59 6.48 -11.60
CA ARG A 44 3.85 6.54 -10.15
C ARG A 44 2.53 6.70 -9.39
N PRO A 45 1.78 5.63 -9.18
CA PRO A 45 0.52 5.70 -8.46
C PRO A 45 0.72 6.02 -6.99
N VAL A 46 -0.13 6.89 -6.44
CA VAL A 46 -0.19 7.16 -5.00
C VAL A 46 -1.21 6.22 -4.38
N LYS A 47 -0.72 5.20 -3.68
CA LYS A 47 -1.54 4.13 -3.09
C LYS A 47 -1.84 4.46 -1.62
N THR A 48 -3.06 4.83 -1.34
CA THR A 48 -3.56 5.17 0.01
C THR A 48 -4.74 4.29 0.38
N VAL A 49 -5.30 4.53 1.56
CA VAL A 49 -6.55 3.89 1.98
C VAL A 49 -7.67 4.23 1.00
N GLY A 50 -7.81 5.49 0.58
CA GLY A 50 -8.88 5.91 -0.32
C GLY A 50 -8.67 5.54 -1.78
N SER A 51 -7.43 5.51 -2.27
CA SER A 51 -7.17 5.24 -3.68
C SER A 51 -6.98 3.77 -4.02
N TYR A 52 -6.48 2.94 -3.08
CA TYR A 52 -5.99 1.60 -3.40
C TYR A 52 -6.65 0.47 -2.58
N TRP A 53 -6.93 0.68 -1.30
CA TRP A 53 -7.41 -0.39 -0.43
C TRP A 53 -8.84 -0.80 -0.78
N PRO A 54 -9.11 -2.10 -1.05
CA PRO A 54 -10.42 -2.54 -1.54
C PRO A 54 -11.44 -2.78 -0.42
N HIS A 55 -11.00 -3.02 0.82
CA HIS A 55 -11.88 -3.43 1.90
C HIS A 55 -11.66 -2.62 3.17
N LEU A 56 -12.73 -2.06 3.71
CA LEU A 56 -12.72 -1.36 4.99
C LEU A 56 -12.28 -2.25 6.15
N SER A 57 -12.63 -3.54 6.12
CA SER A 57 -12.21 -4.51 7.13
C SER A 57 -10.69 -4.62 7.25
N THR A 58 -9.98 -4.51 6.14
CA THR A 58 -8.51 -4.50 6.15
C THR A 58 -7.95 -3.24 6.81
N VAL A 59 -8.59 -2.08 6.58
CA VAL A 59 -8.18 -0.81 7.22
C VAL A 59 -8.36 -0.91 8.72
N TRP A 60 -9.55 -1.30 9.17
CA TRP A 60 -9.87 -1.43 10.59
C TRP A 60 -8.93 -2.41 11.31
N ASP A 61 -8.77 -3.61 10.75
CA ASP A 61 -7.92 -4.65 11.32
C ASP A 61 -6.45 -4.21 11.38
N TYR A 62 -5.96 -3.53 10.34
CA TYR A 62 -4.58 -3.05 10.32
C TYR A 62 -4.33 -1.98 11.38
N VAL A 63 -5.23 -1.01 11.51
CA VAL A 63 -5.15 0.03 12.57
C VAL A 63 -5.19 -0.62 13.95
N HIS A 64 -6.19 -1.46 14.22
CA HIS A 64 -6.36 -2.09 15.53
C HIS A 64 -5.19 -2.99 15.93
N ARG A 65 -4.68 -3.78 15.00
CA ARG A 65 -3.69 -4.82 15.27
C ARG A 65 -2.24 -4.35 15.18
N SER A 66 -1.96 -3.35 14.34
CA SER A 66 -0.58 -3.01 13.97
C SER A 66 -0.18 -1.56 14.28
N MET A 67 -1.15 -0.68 14.54
CA MET A 67 -0.91 0.73 14.81
C MET A 67 -1.24 1.10 16.28
N PRO A 68 -0.64 2.18 16.84
CA PRO A 68 0.47 2.97 16.30
C PRO A 68 1.76 2.16 16.17
N PHE A 69 2.62 2.51 15.19
CA PHE A 69 3.89 1.81 14.99
C PHE A 69 4.77 1.87 16.25
N GLY A 70 5.20 0.71 16.73
CA GLY A 70 5.96 0.58 17.99
C GLY A 70 5.08 0.51 19.26
N SER A 71 3.74 0.72 19.15
CA SER A 71 2.77 0.65 20.25
C SER A 71 1.48 -0.03 19.78
N ALA A 72 1.61 -1.11 19.01
CA ALA A 72 0.48 -1.85 18.47
C ALA A 72 -0.46 -2.38 19.55
N GLN A 73 -1.76 -2.48 19.25
CA GLN A 73 -2.80 -3.01 20.13
C GLN A 73 -3.02 -2.22 21.44
N THR A 74 -2.68 -0.94 21.43
CA THR A 74 -2.96 -0.03 22.57
C THR A 74 -4.28 0.73 22.40
N LEU A 75 -4.81 0.80 21.18
CA LEU A 75 -6.10 1.43 20.88
C LEU A 75 -7.25 0.48 21.22
N ASP A 76 -8.27 0.99 21.89
CA ASP A 76 -9.51 0.25 22.06
C ASP A 76 -10.36 0.23 20.76
N ALA A 77 -11.50 -0.48 20.80
CA ALA A 77 -12.34 -0.62 19.65
C ALA A 77 -12.98 0.71 19.19
N ASP A 78 -13.41 1.54 20.12
CA ASP A 78 -14.06 2.82 19.83
C ASP A 78 -13.06 3.81 19.23
N GLN A 79 -11.85 3.89 19.80
CA GLN A 79 -10.74 4.66 19.24
C GLN A 79 -10.38 4.20 17.82
N THR A 80 -10.37 2.89 17.58
CA THR A 80 -10.09 2.31 16.26
C THR A 80 -11.19 2.71 15.25
N TYR A 81 -12.48 2.61 15.63
CA TYR A 81 -13.60 3.04 14.79
C TYR A 81 -13.50 4.53 14.47
N ALA A 82 -13.20 5.37 15.45
CA ALA A 82 -13.07 6.82 15.28
C ALA A 82 -11.92 7.17 14.32
N ILE A 83 -10.71 6.61 14.54
CA ILE A 83 -9.55 6.82 13.65
C ILE A 83 -9.88 6.40 12.22
N VAL A 84 -10.50 5.24 12.03
CA VAL A 84 -10.87 4.75 10.69
C VAL A 84 -11.92 5.67 10.05
N ALA A 85 -12.93 6.14 10.80
CA ALA A 85 -13.89 7.12 10.30
C ALA A 85 -13.20 8.43 9.86
N TYR A 86 -12.22 8.92 10.60
CA TYR A 86 -11.42 10.09 10.22
C TYR A 86 -10.60 9.86 8.94
N ILE A 87 -9.96 8.70 8.80
CA ILE A 87 -9.23 8.36 7.56
C ILE A 87 -10.19 8.29 6.36
N LEU A 88 -11.40 7.74 6.53
CA LEU A 88 -12.42 7.74 5.47
C LEU A 88 -12.87 9.15 5.11
N TYR A 89 -13.10 10.01 6.11
CA TYR A 89 -13.43 11.43 5.91
C TYR A 89 -12.31 12.18 5.18
N SER A 90 -11.04 11.99 5.57
CA SER A 90 -9.89 12.61 4.92
C SER A 90 -9.73 12.20 3.45
N ASN A 91 -10.32 11.06 3.06
CA ASN A 91 -10.39 10.59 1.67
C ASN A 91 -11.71 10.97 0.96
N GLY A 92 -12.60 11.74 1.58
CA GLY A 92 -13.87 12.13 0.99
C GLY A 92 -14.86 10.97 0.78
N ILE A 93 -14.68 9.85 1.48
CA ILE A 93 -15.56 8.67 1.38
C ILE A 93 -16.80 8.82 2.24
N VAL A 94 -16.67 9.51 3.37
CA VAL A 94 -17.76 9.79 4.30
C VAL A 94 -17.72 11.27 4.72
N ASP A 95 -18.84 11.78 5.26
CA ASP A 95 -18.93 13.14 5.78
C ASP A 95 -18.32 13.25 7.20
N GLN A 96 -18.03 14.49 7.64
CA GLN A 96 -17.38 14.75 8.94
C GLN A 96 -18.23 14.32 10.15
N ASP A 97 -19.53 14.31 10.03
CA ASP A 97 -20.46 13.87 11.07
C ASP A 97 -20.75 12.36 11.07
N PHE A 98 -20.06 11.61 10.18
CA PHE A 98 -20.24 10.17 10.06
C PHE A 98 -19.74 9.45 11.31
N VAL A 99 -20.56 8.53 11.83
CA VAL A 99 -20.22 7.62 12.94
C VAL A 99 -20.11 6.21 12.39
N LEU A 100 -18.90 5.66 12.40
CA LEU A 100 -18.63 4.29 12.00
C LEU A 100 -18.91 3.34 13.17
N ASN A 101 -19.65 2.29 12.91
CA ASN A 101 -19.91 1.21 13.86
C ASN A 101 -20.11 -0.13 13.14
N ARG A 102 -20.34 -1.19 13.91
CA ARG A 102 -20.53 -2.53 13.36
C ARG A 102 -21.73 -2.63 12.40
N ASP A 103 -22.80 -1.90 12.66
CA ASP A 103 -24.06 -2.08 11.93
C ASP A 103 -24.02 -1.42 10.55
N ASN A 104 -23.22 -0.35 10.39
CA ASN A 104 -23.05 0.35 9.11
C ASN A 104 -21.72 0.06 8.41
N PHE A 105 -20.89 -0.79 8.99
CA PHE A 105 -19.54 -1.09 8.50
C PHE A 105 -19.54 -1.59 7.05
N ASP A 106 -20.42 -2.53 6.73
CA ASP A 106 -20.53 -3.13 5.39
C ASP A 106 -21.20 -2.20 4.37
N SER A 107 -21.79 -1.07 4.82
CA SER A 107 -22.40 -0.08 3.93
C SER A 107 -21.37 0.88 3.31
N VAL A 108 -20.18 0.96 3.88
CA VAL A 108 -19.08 1.79 3.36
C VAL A 108 -18.40 1.08 2.19
N VAL A 109 -18.59 1.60 0.99
CA VAL A 109 -17.97 1.06 -0.23
C VAL A 109 -16.66 1.79 -0.48
N MET A 110 -15.55 1.04 -0.48
CA MET A 110 -14.23 1.60 -0.79
C MET A 110 -14.13 1.91 -2.29
N PRO A 111 -13.50 3.04 -2.70
CA PRO A 111 -13.40 3.43 -4.11
C PRO A 111 -12.75 2.37 -5.02
N ASN A 112 -11.85 1.55 -4.48
CA ASN A 112 -11.16 0.49 -5.23
C ASN A 112 -11.67 -0.92 -4.91
N ALA A 113 -12.92 -1.06 -4.43
CA ALA A 113 -13.49 -2.36 -4.06
C ALA A 113 -13.43 -3.39 -5.21
N ASP A 114 -13.67 -2.94 -6.44
CA ASP A 114 -13.67 -3.77 -7.65
C ASP A 114 -12.36 -3.68 -8.44
N GLY A 115 -11.32 -3.01 -7.91
CA GLY A 115 -10.06 -2.77 -8.62
C GLY A 115 -9.08 -3.93 -8.64
N PHE A 116 -9.38 -5.03 -7.94
CA PHE A 116 -8.55 -6.22 -7.89
C PHE A 116 -9.11 -7.34 -8.76
N VAL A 117 -8.24 -7.93 -9.55
CA VAL A 117 -8.57 -9.11 -10.36
C VAL A 117 -8.35 -10.39 -9.55
N VAL A 118 -9.14 -11.40 -9.85
CA VAL A 118 -8.94 -12.73 -9.25
C VAL A 118 -7.59 -13.29 -9.71
N ASP A 119 -6.82 -13.79 -8.77
CA ASP A 119 -5.53 -14.42 -9.07
C ASP A 119 -5.76 -15.79 -9.76
N ASP A 120 -5.42 -15.86 -11.04
CA ASP A 120 -5.56 -17.05 -11.87
C ASP A 120 -4.23 -17.81 -12.09
N ARG A 121 -3.14 -17.39 -11.40
CA ARG A 121 -1.79 -17.98 -11.54
C ARG A 121 -1.76 -19.48 -11.31
N GLU A 122 -2.61 -20.01 -10.44
CA GLU A 122 -2.70 -21.45 -10.19
C GLU A 122 -3.03 -22.23 -11.47
N THR A 123 -3.90 -21.68 -12.31
CA THR A 123 -4.36 -22.32 -13.54
C THR A 123 -3.60 -21.91 -14.78
N THR A 124 -3.12 -20.68 -14.85
CA THR A 124 -2.50 -20.09 -16.04
C THR A 124 -0.97 -20.15 -16.04
N GLU A 125 -0.34 -20.01 -14.88
CA GLU A 125 1.10 -19.91 -14.75
C GLU A 125 1.73 -21.16 -14.12
N LEU A 126 1.19 -21.65 -13.00
CA LEU A 126 1.76 -22.79 -12.29
C LEU A 126 2.02 -24.02 -13.18
N PRO A 127 1.11 -24.42 -14.10
CA PRO A 127 1.38 -25.54 -15.00
C PRO A 127 2.53 -25.30 -15.98
N LYS A 128 2.83 -24.02 -16.31
CA LYS A 128 3.93 -23.66 -17.22
C LYS A 128 5.30 -23.72 -16.52
N PHE A 129 5.32 -23.46 -15.21
CA PHE A 129 6.53 -23.38 -14.41
C PHE A 129 6.77 -24.60 -13.53
N THR A 130 5.82 -25.55 -13.46
CA THR A 130 6.00 -26.84 -12.83
C THR A 130 6.52 -27.85 -13.84
N GLY A 131 7.74 -28.32 -13.63
CA GLY A 131 8.39 -29.32 -14.49
C GLY A 131 9.55 -29.94 -13.76
N GLN A 132 10.14 -30.98 -14.37
CA GLN A 132 11.41 -31.53 -13.87
C GLN A 132 12.50 -30.49 -14.10
N PRO A 133 13.22 -30.03 -13.06
CA PRO A 133 14.29 -29.07 -13.22
C PRO A 133 15.39 -29.70 -14.09
N CYS A 134 15.82 -28.97 -15.10
CA CYS A 134 16.97 -29.37 -15.89
C CYS A 134 18.24 -29.16 -15.05
N MET A 135 18.99 -30.23 -14.78
CA MET A 135 20.19 -30.20 -13.94
C MET A 135 21.47 -30.26 -14.74
N GLU A 136 21.45 -30.73 -15.99
CA GLU A 136 22.63 -30.90 -16.83
C GLU A 136 22.32 -30.50 -18.28
N ASN A 137 23.26 -29.79 -18.92
CA ASN A 137 23.20 -29.40 -20.33
C ASN A 137 21.87 -28.68 -20.72
N CYS A 138 21.36 -27.82 -19.84
CA CYS A 138 20.08 -27.16 -20.00
C CYS A 138 20.05 -26.11 -21.13
N LYS A 139 21.21 -25.66 -21.57
CA LYS A 139 21.41 -24.70 -22.67
C LYS A 139 22.63 -25.15 -23.51
N GLU A 140 22.56 -24.84 -24.79
CA GLU A 140 23.70 -25.10 -25.71
C GLU A 140 24.94 -24.26 -25.37
N SER A 141 24.72 -23.02 -24.90
CA SER A 141 25.77 -22.13 -24.42
C SER A 141 25.27 -21.28 -23.25
N VAL A 142 26.20 -20.86 -22.41
CA VAL A 142 25.95 -19.95 -21.29
C VAL A 142 26.81 -18.71 -21.46
N GLU A 143 26.15 -17.56 -21.53
CA GLU A 143 26.80 -16.24 -21.60
C GLU A 143 26.48 -15.42 -20.38
N ILE A 144 27.48 -14.69 -19.88
CA ILE A 144 27.28 -13.69 -18.83
C ILE A 144 26.78 -12.41 -19.49
N THR A 145 25.46 -12.17 -19.40
CA THR A 145 24.81 -11.00 -20.04
C THR A 145 24.82 -9.77 -19.14
N LYS A 146 24.91 -9.94 -17.81
CA LYS A 146 24.97 -8.83 -16.84
C LYS A 146 25.83 -9.21 -15.65
N ARG A 147 26.48 -8.23 -15.04
CA ARG A 147 27.28 -8.39 -13.82
C ARG A 147 26.73 -7.49 -12.72
N ALA A 148 26.64 -7.99 -11.49
CA ALA A 148 26.18 -7.24 -10.33
C ALA A 148 27.06 -6.01 -10.00
N ALA A 149 28.33 -6.03 -10.38
CA ALA A 149 29.25 -4.90 -10.21
C ALA A 149 28.88 -3.66 -11.07
N ASN A 150 28.03 -3.83 -12.07
CA ASN A 150 27.59 -2.76 -12.98
C ASN A 150 26.07 -2.56 -12.89
N LEU A 151 25.48 -2.71 -11.70
CA LEU A 151 24.09 -2.44 -11.47
C LEU A 151 23.85 -0.92 -11.56
N ASP A 152 23.17 -0.50 -12.62
CA ASP A 152 22.59 0.82 -12.69
C ASP A 152 21.25 0.81 -11.95
N VAL A 153 21.19 1.50 -10.81
CA VAL A 153 19.99 1.64 -9.98
C VAL A 153 19.23 2.93 -10.29
N THR A 154 19.66 3.69 -11.29
CA THR A 154 18.99 4.92 -11.71
C THR A 154 17.67 4.59 -12.40
N PRO A 155 16.52 5.13 -11.98
CA PRO A 155 15.26 4.91 -12.67
C PRO A 155 15.34 5.39 -14.13
N GLY A 156 15.21 4.47 -15.09
CA GLY A 156 15.29 4.75 -16.54
C GLY A 156 16.67 4.56 -17.17
N GLY A 157 17.70 4.18 -16.37
CA GLY A 157 19.09 4.04 -16.85
C GLY A 157 19.46 2.68 -17.46
N SER A 158 18.48 1.84 -17.80
CA SER A 158 18.78 0.46 -18.26
C SER A 158 19.42 0.36 -19.66
N GLU A 159 19.45 1.42 -20.44
CA GLU A 159 20.02 1.40 -21.79
C GLU A 159 21.54 1.68 -21.82
N ASP A 160 22.09 2.27 -20.73
CA ASP A 160 23.50 2.65 -20.66
C ASP A 160 24.36 1.68 -19.81
N ALA A 161 23.78 0.61 -19.24
CA ALA A 161 24.50 -0.32 -18.37
C ALA A 161 25.64 -1.07 -19.06
N ASP A 162 25.62 -1.15 -20.39
CA ASP A 162 26.67 -1.76 -21.23
C ASP A 162 27.59 -0.73 -21.91
N ASN A 163 27.44 0.56 -21.59
CA ASN A 163 28.32 1.60 -22.15
C ASN A 163 29.70 1.55 -21.43
N PRO A 164 30.78 1.19 -22.10
CA PRO A 164 32.13 1.11 -21.50
C PRO A 164 32.67 2.47 -21.06
N ASP A 165 32.07 3.58 -21.54
CA ASP A 165 32.45 4.96 -21.23
C ASP A 165 31.55 5.63 -20.17
N ALA A 166 30.58 4.87 -19.60
CA ALA A 166 29.74 5.39 -18.52
C ALA A 166 30.59 5.72 -17.29
N PRO A 167 30.35 6.86 -16.62
CA PRO A 167 31.12 7.25 -15.44
C PRO A 167 30.90 6.22 -14.32
N LYS A 168 32.00 5.60 -13.87
CA LYS A 168 31.99 4.70 -12.72
C LYS A 168 31.75 5.53 -11.49
N MET A 169 30.70 5.22 -10.73
CA MET A 169 30.55 5.77 -9.38
C MET A 169 31.54 5.04 -8.47
N ASP A 170 32.47 5.81 -7.90
CA ASP A 170 33.42 5.39 -6.86
C ASP A 170 32.71 5.29 -5.50
#